data_2a235bd52131a62e61a803757fe993d2
#
_entry.id   2a235bd52131a62e61a803757fe993d2
#
_cell.length_a   1.000
_cell.length_b   1.000
_cell.length_c   1.000
_cell.angle_alpha   90.00
_cell.angle_beta   90.00
_cell.angle_gamma   90.00
#
_symmetry.space_group_name_H-M   'P 1'
#
loop_
_entity.id
_entity.type
_entity.pdbx_description
1 polymer ?
#
loop_
_entity_poly.entity_id
_entity_poly.type
_entity_poly.pdbx_seq_one_letter_code
_entity_poly.pdbx_strand_id
1 'polypeptide(L)'
;IDALTKAEHPDPFAVLGPHADAAGGQFVRAFLPGAVSVNVLARDTGEVLGRLDDAQVTGLFVGHFTQARPYLLQVDWGNAVQTSEDPYSFGPLLGEMDLYLFAEGNHRDLSSCFGAQLLEVDGVPGVRFAVWAPNARRVSVVGDFNGWDGRRHPMRLHHANGAVSYTHLRA
;
A
#
# COMPACT_ATOMS: atom_id res chain seq x y z
N ILE A 1 -5.03 -15.28 1.05
CA ILE A 1 -4.79 -14.76 2.42
C ILE A 1 -3.43 -15.26 2.93
N ASP A 2 -3.12 -16.54 2.86
CA ASP A 2 -1.85 -17.10 3.33
C ASP A 2 -0.61 -16.43 2.71
N ALA A 3 -0.65 -16.10 1.42
CA ALA A 3 0.41 -15.36 0.74
C ALA A 3 0.57 -13.92 1.28
N LEU A 4 -0.53 -13.26 1.70
CA LEU A 4 -0.46 -11.92 2.31
C LEU A 4 0.20 -11.98 3.69
N THR A 5 -0.17 -12.95 4.53
CA THR A 5 0.40 -13.08 5.89
C THR A 5 1.90 -13.37 5.87
N LYS A 6 2.42 -13.94 4.77
CA LYS A 6 3.83 -14.22 4.55
C LYS A 6 4.54 -13.12 3.73
N ALA A 7 3.82 -12.08 3.31
CA ALA A 7 4.29 -11.04 2.37
C ALA A 7 4.80 -11.63 1.03
N GLU A 8 4.22 -12.73 0.59
CA GLU A 8 4.56 -13.43 -0.66
C GLU A 8 3.50 -13.23 -1.75
N HIS A 9 2.50 -12.35 -1.51
CA HIS A 9 1.49 -12.05 -2.52
C HIS A 9 2.12 -11.20 -3.64
N PRO A 10 2.01 -11.60 -4.91
CA PRO A 10 2.68 -10.91 -6.02
C PRO A 10 2.15 -9.50 -6.24
N ASP A 11 0.87 -9.28 -6.00
CA ASP A 11 0.24 -7.96 -6.06
C ASP A 11 -0.63 -7.70 -4.81
N PRO A 12 -0.06 -7.18 -3.72
CA PRO A 12 -0.83 -6.86 -2.52
C PRO A 12 -1.88 -5.76 -2.76
N PHE A 13 -1.71 -4.89 -3.76
CA PHE A 13 -2.67 -3.85 -4.12
C PHE A 13 -3.96 -4.40 -4.73
N ALA A 14 -3.95 -5.60 -5.28
CA ALA A 14 -5.16 -6.28 -5.76
C ALA A 14 -6.07 -6.75 -4.60
N VAL A 15 -5.56 -6.76 -3.37
CA VAL A 15 -6.30 -7.25 -2.20
C VAL A 15 -6.43 -6.17 -1.14
N LEU A 16 -5.33 -5.48 -0.81
CA LEU A 16 -5.29 -4.42 0.21
C LEU A 16 -5.68 -3.06 -0.37
N GLY A 17 -6.04 -2.14 0.51
CA GLY A 17 -6.51 -0.81 0.10
C GLY A 17 -8.00 -0.75 -0.19
N PRO A 18 -8.45 0.31 -0.88
CA PRO A 18 -9.84 0.53 -1.22
C PRO A 18 -10.22 -0.22 -2.51
N HIS A 19 -11.33 -0.91 -2.47
CA HIS A 19 -11.94 -1.58 -3.64
C HIS A 19 -13.39 -1.14 -3.78
N ALA A 20 -13.72 -0.56 -4.93
CA ALA A 20 -15.07 -0.10 -5.21
C ALA A 20 -16.07 -1.28 -5.18
N ASP A 21 -17.27 -1.02 -4.70
CA ASP A 21 -18.40 -1.90 -4.85
C ASP A 21 -19.33 -1.45 -5.98
N ALA A 22 -20.27 -2.31 -6.36
CA ALA A 22 -21.21 -2.03 -7.44
C ALA A 22 -22.24 -0.94 -7.09
N ALA A 23 -22.40 -0.59 -5.81
CA ALA A 23 -23.37 0.39 -5.31
C ALA A 23 -22.76 1.79 -5.10
N GLY A 24 -21.48 1.99 -5.46
CA GLY A 24 -20.77 3.26 -5.28
C GLY A 24 -20.11 3.43 -3.92
N GLY A 25 -20.11 2.39 -3.09
CA GLY A 25 -19.32 2.29 -1.86
C GLY A 25 -17.93 1.73 -2.10
N GLN A 26 -17.23 1.44 -1.01
CA GLN A 26 -15.92 0.82 -1.05
C GLN A 26 -15.70 -0.17 0.10
N PHE A 27 -14.99 -1.25 -0.20
CA PHE A 27 -14.35 -2.09 0.81
C PHE A 27 -12.93 -1.57 1.06
N VAL A 28 -12.56 -1.45 2.32
CA VAL A 28 -11.18 -1.14 2.72
C VAL A 28 -10.60 -2.36 3.43
N ARG A 29 -9.44 -2.82 2.98
CA ARG A 29 -8.71 -3.93 3.58
C ARG A 29 -7.31 -3.50 3.94
N ALA A 30 -6.93 -3.68 5.21
CA ALA A 30 -5.62 -3.34 5.72
C ALA A 30 -4.98 -4.56 6.41
N PHE A 31 -3.71 -4.82 6.11
CA PHE A 31 -2.94 -5.87 6.78
C PHE A 31 -1.94 -5.21 7.75
N LEU A 32 -2.29 -5.23 9.03
CA LEU A 32 -1.61 -4.53 10.11
C LEU A 32 -1.34 -5.49 11.28
N PRO A 33 -0.38 -6.41 11.13
CA PRO A 33 -0.08 -7.39 12.17
C PRO A 33 0.36 -6.70 13.46
N GLY A 34 -0.29 -7.05 14.57
CA GLY A 34 -0.07 -6.45 15.88
C GLY A 34 -0.96 -5.26 16.22
N ALA A 35 -1.78 -4.76 15.30
CA ALA A 35 -2.77 -3.74 15.61
C ALA A 35 -3.90 -4.32 16.48
N VAL A 36 -4.35 -3.51 17.43
CA VAL A 36 -5.49 -3.81 18.32
C VAL A 36 -6.80 -3.41 17.66
N SER A 37 -6.79 -2.25 17.00
CA SER A 37 -7.96 -1.77 16.26
C SER A 37 -7.57 -0.79 15.17
N VAL A 38 -8.44 -0.65 14.16
CA VAL A 38 -8.21 0.25 13.02
C VAL A 38 -9.49 1.03 12.74
N ASN A 39 -9.41 2.35 12.79
CA ASN A 39 -10.46 3.25 12.35
C ASN A 39 -10.11 3.84 10.98
N VAL A 40 -11.12 4.16 10.20
CA VAL A 40 -11.01 4.88 8.94
C VAL A 40 -11.51 6.30 9.17
N LEU A 41 -10.67 7.28 8.87
CA LEU A 41 -10.99 8.70 9.00
C LEU A 41 -11.11 9.33 7.62
N ALA A 42 -12.02 10.29 7.47
CA ALA A 42 -12.04 11.14 6.29
C ALA A 42 -10.76 11.97 6.22
N ARG A 43 -10.05 11.96 5.07
CA ARG A 43 -8.79 12.69 4.92
C ARG A 43 -8.96 14.20 5.08
N ASP A 44 -10.06 14.76 4.59
CA ASP A 44 -10.35 16.20 4.55
C ASP A 44 -10.79 16.77 5.90
N THR A 45 -11.58 16.01 6.67
CA THR A 45 -12.21 16.49 7.91
C THR A 45 -11.62 15.86 9.16
N GLY A 46 -10.96 14.69 9.05
CA GLY A 46 -10.54 13.87 10.20
C GLY A 46 -11.72 13.16 10.90
N GLU A 47 -12.93 13.25 10.36
CA GLU A 47 -14.12 12.58 10.91
C GLU A 47 -13.95 11.06 10.82
N VAL A 48 -14.39 10.34 11.86
CA VAL A 48 -14.40 8.87 11.84
C VAL A 48 -15.51 8.38 10.93
N LEU A 49 -15.13 7.74 9.82
CA LEU A 49 -16.08 7.13 8.87
C LEU A 49 -16.56 5.77 9.36
N GLY A 50 -15.76 5.09 10.13
CA GLY A 50 -16.07 3.79 10.72
C GLY A 50 -14.83 3.04 11.18
N ARG A 51 -15.05 1.81 11.62
CA ARG A 51 -13.99 0.90 12.07
C ARG A 51 -13.86 -0.26 11.08
N LEU A 52 -12.64 -0.76 10.93
CA LEU A 52 -12.40 -2.04 10.27
C LEU A 52 -12.54 -3.17 11.28
N ASP A 53 -13.25 -4.21 10.90
CA ASP A 53 -13.43 -5.42 11.70
C ASP A 53 -12.26 -6.40 11.48
N ASP A 54 -11.89 -7.12 12.52
CA ASP A 54 -10.92 -8.21 12.39
C ASP A 54 -11.53 -9.32 11.52
N ALA A 55 -10.87 -9.65 10.43
CA ALA A 55 -11.31 -10.69 9.49
C ALA A 55 -11.04 -12.11 9.98
N GLN A 56 -10.78 -12.32 11.29
CA GLN A 56 -10.40 -13.59 11.92
C GLN A 56 -9.11 -14.20 11.33
N VAL A 57 -8.33 -13.38 10.65
CA VAL A 57 -6.98 -13.69 10.15
C VAL A 57 -6.03 -12.70 10.80
N THR A 58 -5.10 -13.18 11.58
CA THR A 58 -4.20 -12.36 12.39
C THR A 58 -3.63 -11.17 11.61
N GLY A 59 -4.07 -9.96 11.95
CA GLY A 59 -3.60 -8.71 11.38
C GLY A 59 -4.33 -8.24 10.10
N LEU A 60 -5.33 -8.98 9.60
CA LEU A 60 -6.16 -8.52 8.49
C LEU A 60 -7.44 -7.86 9.01
N PHE A 61 -7.66 -6.61 8.62
CA PHE A 61 -8.82 -5.80 8.97
C PHE A 61 -9.61 -5.46 7.71
N VAL A 62 -10.94 -5.50 7.79
CA VAL A 62 -11.85 -5.27 6.65
C VAL A 62 -13.01 -4.40 7.08
N GLY A 63 -13.41 -3.44 6.27
CA GLY A 63 -14.62 -2.63 6.47
C GLY A 63 -15.29 -2.29 5.15
N HIS A 64 -16.60 -2.03 5.23
CA HIS A 64 -17.40 -1.58 4.09
C HIS A 64 -17.96 -0.18 4.38
N PHE A 65 -17.82 0.72 3.42
CA PHE A 65 -18.27 2.09 3.50
C PHE A 65 -19.19 2.40 2.32
N THR A 66 -20.33 3.01 2.59
CA THR A 66 -21.37 3.29 1.58
C THR A 66 -20.97 4.36 0.57
N GLN A 67 -19.93 5.13 0.85
CA GLN A 67 -19.39 6.16 -0.03
C GLN A 67 -17.89 6.00 -0.18
N ALA A 68 -17.42 5.97 -1.42
CA ALA A 68 -16.00 5.99 -1.72
C ALA A 68 -15.47 7.43 -1.55
N ARG A 69 -14.48 7.61 -0.66
CA ARG A 69 -13.80 8.89 -0.45
C ARG A 69 -12.37 8.69 0.05
N PRO A 70 -11.49 9.68 -0.15
CA PRO A 70 -10.13 9.64 0.39
C PRO A 70 -10.15 9.52 1.92
N TYR A 71 -9.29 8.67 2.47
CA TYR A 71 -9.28 8.34 3.89
C TYR A 71 -7.87 8.21 4.45
N LEU A 72 -7.80 8.23 5.79
CA LEU A 72 -6.63 7.88 6.59
C LEU A 72 -6.95 6.64 7.41
N LEU A 73 -5.92 5.87 7.76
CA LEU A 73 -6.01 4.80 8.74
C LEU A 73 -5.52 5.32 10.09
N GLN A 74 -6.34 5.21 11.12
CA GLN A 74 -5.95 5.42 12.51
C GLN A 74 -5.83 4.06 13.18
N VAL A 75 -4.61 3.69 13.51
CA VAL A 75 -4.24 2.38 14.02
C VAL A 75 -3.89 2.48 15.49
N ASP A 76 -4.58 1.72 16.33
CA ASP A 76 -4.24 1.52 17.73
C ASP A 76 -3.31 0.30 17.85
N TRP A 77 -2.10 0.53 18.31
CA TRP A 77 -1.09 -0.49 18.56
C TRP A 77 -1.09 -0.99 20.03
N GLY A 78 -2.04 -0.51 20.87
CA GLY A 78 -2.12 -0.80 22.30
C GLY A 78 -1.23 0.10 23.15
N ASN A 79 -0.06 0.48 22.67
CA ASN A 79 0.87 1.39 23.34
C ASN A 79 0.91 2.79 22.69
N ALA A 80 0.42 2.93 21.49
CA ALA A 80 0.36 4.18 20.73
C ALA A 80 -0.75 4.14 19.70
N VAL A 81 -1.30 5.30 19.35
CA VAL A 81 -2.23 5.50 18.24
C VAL A 81 -1.49 6.24 17.14
N GLN A 82 -1.50 5.69 15.95
CA GLN A 82 -0.86 6.25 14.76
C GLN A 82 -1.93 6.54 13.70
N THR A 83 -1.89 7.74 13.11
CA THR A 83 -2.70 8.08 11.94
C THR A 83 -1.79 8.24 10.74
N SER A 84 -2.10 7.57 9.63
CA SER A 84 -1.30 7.60 8.42
C SER A 84 -2.16 7.40 7.17
N GLU A 85 -1.61 7.78 6.02
CA GLU A 85 -2.17 7.38 4.73
C GLU A 85 -2.13 5.85 4.58
N ASP A 86 -3.11 5.31 3.86
CA ASP A 86 -3.04 3.93 3.39
C ASP A 86 -2.23 3.87 2.10
N PRO A 87 -1.03 3.26 2.10
CA PRO A 87 -0.21 3.20 0.90
C PRO A 87 -0.87 2.47 -0.26
N TYR A 88 -1.81 1.60 0.02
CA TYR A 88 -2.56 0.83 -0.99
C TYR A 88 -3.72 1.62 -1.61
N SER A 89 -4.02 2.82 -1.10
CA SER A 89 -5.01 3.73 -1.71
C SER A 89 -4.48 4.47 -2.94
N PHE A 90 -3.16 4.43 -3.16
CA PHE A 90 -2.52 5.05 -4.32
C PHE A 90 -2.28 4.02 -5.42
N GLY A 91 -2.66 4.39 -6.65
CA GLY A 91 -2.52 3.52 -7.82
C GLY A 91 -1.07 3.20 -8.19
N PRO A 92 -0.85 2.47 -9.29
CA PRO A 92 0.50 2.24 -9.81
C PRO A 92 1.12 3.56 -10.25
N LEU A 93 2.28 3.90 -9.69
CA LEU A 93 3.01 5.14 -9.97
C LEU A 93 4.20 4.96 -10.92
N LEU A 94 4.55 3.72 -11.29
CA LEU A 94 5.41 3.46 -12.44
C LEU A 94 4.53 3.48 -13.69
N GLY A 95 4.86 4.38 -14.63
CA GLY A 95 4.14 4.49 -15.88
C GLY A 95 4.28 3.24 -16.75
N GLU A 96 3.25 2.89 -17.51
CA GLU A 96 3.32 1.77 -18.45
C GLU A 96 4.43 1.96 -19.49
N MET A 97 4.69 3.19 -19.92
CA MET A 97 5.77 3.53 -20.84
C MET A 97 7.14 3.25 -20.22
N ASP A 98 7.35 3.60 -18.96
CA ASP A 98 8.62 3.35 -18.25
C ASP A 98 8.86 1.85 -18.11
N LEU A 99 7.82 1.10 -17.74
CA LEU A 99 7.87 -0.36 -17.64
C LEU A 99 8.15 -1.02 -19.00
N TYR A 100 7.55 -0.51 -20.07
CA TYR A 100 7.77 -0.98 -21.43
C TYR A 100 9.22 -0.71 -21.89
N LEU A 101 9.70 0.54 -21.77
CA LEU A 101 11.05 0.91 -22.17
C LEU A 101 12.12 0.16 -21.36
N PHE A 102 11.81 -0.11 -20.10
CA PHE A 102 12.68 -0.91 -19.23
C PHE A 102 12.74 -2.37 -19.70
N ALA A 103 11.59 -2.98 -20.03
CA ALA A 103 11.54 -4.36 -20.56
C ALA A 103 12.31 -4.52 -21.88
N GLU A 104 12.26 -3.50 -22.75
CA GLU A 104 13.00 -3.46 -24.02
C GLU A 104 14.51 -3.16 -23.86
N GLY A 105 14.96 -2.80 -22.65
CA GLY A 105 16.34 -2.36 -22.42
C GLY A 105 16.69 -1.00 -23.00
N ASN A 106 15.70 -0.21 -23.37
CA ASN A 106 15.83 1.08 -24.05
C ASN A 106 15.57 2.29 -23.14
N HIS A 107 15.33 2.08 -21.83
CA HIS A 107 15.07 3.14 -20.89
C HIS A 107 16.36 3.92 -20.58
N ARG A 108 16.42 5.20 -20.97
CA ARG A 108 17.63 6.03 -20.87
C ARG A 108 17.76 6.77 -19.53
N ASP A 109 16.65 6.89 -18.78
CA ASP A 109 16.61 7.57 -17.49
C ASP A 109 16.06 6.64 -16.40
N LEU A 110 16.83 5.59 -16.10
CA LEU A 110 16.47 4.63 -15.05
C LEU A 110 16.47 5.27 -13.65
N SER A 111 17.27 6.32 -13.46
CA SER A 111 17.38 7.01 -12.18
C SER A 111 16.10 7.74 -11.77
N SER A 112 15.27 8.15 -12.72
CA SER A 112 13.96 8.75 -12.44
C SER A 112 12.89 7.72 -12.07
N CYS A 113 13.10 6.45 -12.43
CA CYS A 113 12.12 5.37 -12.24
C CYS A 113 12.44 4.48 -11.04
N PHE A 114 13.70 4.15 -10.83
CA PHE A 114 14.16 3.22 -9.78
C PHE A 114 14.77 3.95 -8.59
N GLY A 115 14.89 3.23 -7.47
CA GLY A 115 15.34 3.77 -6.19
C GLY A 115 14.20 4.35 -5.37
N ALA A 116 14.52 5.33 -4.53
CA ALA A 116 13.58 6.07 -3.69
C ALA A 116 13.36 7.46 -4.29
N GLN A 117 12.16 7.72 -4.79
CA GLN A 117 11.80 8.97 -5.46
C GLN A 117 10.80 9.75 -4.60
N LEU A 118 11.15 10.99 -4.26
CA LEU A 118 10.22 11.92 -3.63
C LEU A 118 9.19 12.38 -4.67
N LEU A 119 7.93 12.32 -4.33
CA LEU A 119 6.84 12.74 -5.21
C LEU A 119 5.61 13.18 -4.40
N GLU A 120 4.68 13.83 -5.08
CA GLU A 120 3.39 14.20 -4.52
C GLU A 120 2.29 13.58 -5.37
N VAL A 121 1.34 12.92 -4.72
CA VAL A 121 0.17 12.30 -5.37
C VAL A 121 -1.08 12.81 -4.68
N ASP A 122 -2.01 13.41 -5.43
CA ASP A 122 -3.26 13.98 -4.91
C ASP A 122 -3.05 14.94 -3.73
N GLY A 123 -1.99 15.76 -3.80
CA GLY A 123 -1.62 16.69 -2.74
C GLY A 123 -0.93 16.05 -1.53
N VAL A 124 -0.63 14.76 -1.57
CA VAL A 124 0.02 14.03 -0.48
C VAL A 124 1.49 13.78 -0.82
N PRO A 125 2.45 14.38 -0.09
CA PRO A 125 3.87 14.15 -0.29
C PRO A 125 4.27 12.76 0.20
N GLY A 126 5.11 12.08 -0.56
CA GLY A 126 5.54 10.72 -0.20
C GLY A 126 6.79 10.26 -0.92
N VAL A 127 7.09 8.98 -0.78
CA VAL A 127 8.22 8.32 -1.42
C VAL A 127 7.73 7.11 -2.20
N ARG A 128 8.09 7.05 -3.46
CA ARG A 128 7.96 5.84 -4.28
C ARG A 128 9.26 5.06 -4.21
N PHE A 129 9.17 3.79 -3.93
CA PHE A 129 10.29 2.84 -4.02
C PHE A 129 10.09 1.94 -5.23
N ALA A 130 11.12 1.78 -6.02
CA ALA A 130 11.12 0.83 -7.13
C ALA A 130 12.48 0.16 -7.25
N VAL A 131 12.50 -1.15 -7.49
CA VAL A 131 13.71 -1.95 -7.62
C VAL A 131 13.50 -3.02 -8.69
N TRP A 132 14.57 -3.36 -9.39
CA TRP A 132 14.56 -4.52 -10.27
C TRP A 132 15.02 -5.76 -9.50
N ALA A 133 14.11 -6.71 -9.34
CA ALA A 133 14.35 -7.91 -8.54
C ALA A 133 13.62 -9.14 -9.14
N PRO A 134 13.95 -9.54 -10.39
CA PRO A 134 13.17 -10.54 -11.15
C PRO A 134 13.16 -11.93 -10.49
N ASN A 135 14.16 -12.23 -9.66
CA ASN A 135 14.29 -13.53 -9.00
C ASN A 135 13.86 -13.50 -7.51
N ALA A 136 13.42 -12.35 -7.01
CA ALA A 136 13.00 -12.22 -5.63
C ALA A 136 11.63 -12.88 -5.41
N ARG A 137 11.50 -13.68 -4.37
CA ARG A 137 10.20 -14.24 -3.94
C ARG A 137 9.32 -13.20 -3.28
N ARG A 138 9.94 -12.22 -2.61
CA ARG A 138 9.29 -11.06 -2.02
C ARG A 138 10.26 -9.89 -1.91
N VAL A 139 9.72 -8.69 -1.98
CA VAL A 139 10.43 -7.44 -1.69
C VAL A 139 9.54 -6.60 -0.80
N SER A 140 10.08 -5.96 0.21
CA SER A 140 9.32 -5.14 1.15
C SER A 140 10.12 -3.89 1.52
N VAL A 141 9.41 -2.79 1.76
CA VAL A 141 10.01 -1.60 2.34
C VAL A 141 10.00 -1.75 3.87
N VAL A 142 11.14 -1.55 4.50
CA VAL A 142 11.28 -1.66 5.96
C VAL A 142 12.01 -0.45 6.54
N GLY A 143 11.67 -0.09 7.77
CA GLY A 143 12.26 1.02 8.50
C GLY A 143 11.63 1.18 9.88
N ASP A 144 12.03 2.20 10.61
CA ASP A 144 11.48 2.49 11.96
C ASP A 144 9.97 2.72 11.91
N PHE A 145 9.46 3.32 10.82
CA PHE A 145 8.04 3.62 10.62
C PHE A 145 7.13 2.37 10.60
N ASN A 146 7.69 1.19 10.36
CA ASN A 146 6.93 -0.07 10.38
C ASN A 146 7.54 -1.13 11.31
N GLY A 147 8.45 -0.72 12.20
CA GLY A 147 9.13 -1.62 13.13
C GLY A 147 9.96 -2.70 12.44
N TRP A 148 10.46 -2.42 11.24
CA TRP A 148 11.25 -3.34 10.40
C TRP A 148 10.50 -4.62 10.02
N ASP A 149 9.15 -4.61 10.10
CA ASP A 149 8.31 -5.74 9.72
C ASP A 149 7.97 -5.71 8.23
N GLY A 150 8.65 -6.52 7.43
CA GLY A 150 8.45 -6.61 5.98
C GLY A 150 7.05 -7.12 5.56
N ARG A 151 6.21 -7.58 6.48
CA ARG A 151 4.83 -7.97 6.19
C ARG A 151 3.90 -6.78 6.02
N ARG A 152 4.27 -5.61 6.58
CA ARG A 152 3.43 -4.39 6.58
C ARG A 152 3.45 -3.65 5.25
N HIS A 153 4.57 -3.68 4.53
CA HIS A 153 4.75 -2.93 3.29
C HIS A 153 5.37 -3.79 2.19
N PRO A 154 4.73 -4.92 1.80
CA PRO A 154 5.18 -5.70 0.66
C PRO A 154 4.98 -4.93 -0.64
N MET A 155 5.95 -5.03 -1.53
CA MET A 155 5.95 -4.35 -2.82
C MET A 155 5.20 -5.16 -3.88
N ARG A 156 4.65 -4.46 -4.89
CA ARG A 156 3.99 -5.06 -6.06
C ARG A 156 5.03 -5.55 -7.07
N LEU A 157 4.91 -6.78 -7.53
CA LEU A 157 5.70 -7.32 -8.63
C LEU A 157 5.02 -6.99 -9.99
N HIS A 158 5.79 -6.40 -10.88
CA HIS A 158 5.40 -6.21 -12.28
C HIS A 158 5.91 -7.41 -13.10
N HIS A 159 5.06 -8.40 -13.32
CA HIS A 159 5.43 -9.69 -13.90
C HIS A 159 6.07 -9.59 -15.30
N ALA A 160 5.75 -8.56 -16.07
CA ALA A 160 6.25 -8.42 -17.43
C ALA A 160 7.76 -8.17 -17.53
N ASN A 161 8.39 -7.61 -16.49
CA ASN A 161 9.77 -7.13 -16.55
C ASN A 161 10.59 -7.34 -15.27
N GLY A 162 9.98 -7.92 -14.23
CA GLY A 162 10.66 -8.14 -12.94
C GLY A 162 10.91 -6.87 -12.11
N ALA A 163 10.33 -5.74 -12.49
CA ALA A 163 10.32 -4.56 -11.64
C ALA A 163 9.39 -4.78 -10.43
N VAL A 164 9.76 -4.24 -9.29
CA VAL A 164 8.97 -4.28 -8.06
C VAL A 164 8.83 -2.87 -7.53
N SER A 165 7.60 -2.45 -7.24
CA SER A 165 7.33 -1.08 -6.81
C SER A 165 6.42 -1.01 -5.59
N TYR A 166 6.59 0.07 -4.83
CA TYR A 166 5.79 0.42 -3.68
C TYR A 166 5.75 1.94 -3.51
N THR A 167 4.60 2.45 -3.09
CA THR A 167 4.48 3.87 -2.72
C THR A 167 4.22 3.94 -1.22
N HIS A 168 5.14 4.55 -0.49
CA HIS A 168 4.94 4.91 0.90
C HIS A 168 4.75 6.43 0.97
N LEU A 169 3.61 6.85 1.44
CA LEU A 169 3.32 8.25 1.67
C LEU A 169 3.54 8.57 3.14
N ARG A 170 4.27 9.66 3.37
CA ARG A 170 4.57 10.11 4.72
C ARG A 170 3.31 10.66 5.37
N ALA A 171 3.02 10.21 6.56
CA ALA A 171 2.05 10.82 7.46
C ALA A 171 2.59 12.14 8.02
#